data_8f61a8206228249f66b2201b0c37d8e8
#
_entry.id   8f61a8206228249f66b2201b0c37d8e8
#
_cell.length_a   1.000
_cell.length_b   1.000
_cell.length_c   1.000
_cell.angle_alpha   90.00
_cell.angle_beta   90.00
_cell.angle_gamma   90.00
#
_symmetry.space_group_name_H-M   'P 1'
#
loop_
_entity.id
_entity.type
_entity.pdbx_description
1 polymer ?
#
loop_
_entity_poly.entity_id
_entity_poly.type
_entity_poly.pdbx_seq_one_letter_code
_entity_poly.pdbx_strand_id
1 'polypeptide(L)'
;FLRNLEKDELYPKSIDLNKKLLAENISLYNEIKNERLKEIQNRNIAFIASGLKLLSLEPENLPEEAKTLLDEEMKNVSQEGVLRSPISGRNVDYSQLKPRGHYTRSEELKKYFKGTMYFGQVGLFIENDGKLDEDSILQGLLLTHSIYKNPEILKTWEDLVEPIDFLVESADDLSIREYARTLYGIYGKDLDINKLDDEKN
;
A
#
# COMPACT_ATOMS: atom_id res chain seq x y z
N PHE A 1 -25.53 -8.85 -5.99
CA PHE A 1 -24.31 -9.40 -6.57
C PHE A 1 -23.06 -8.75 -5.96
N LEU A 2 -22.82 -7.45 -6.17
CA LEU A 2 -21.60 -6.74 -5.75
C LEU A 2 -21.28 -6.94 -4.25
N ARG A 3 -22.26 -6.74 -3.37
CA ARG A 3 -22.09 -6.93 -1.91
C ARG A 3 -21.59 -8.32 -1.52
N ASN A 4 -22.07 -9.37 -2.18
CA ASN A 4 -21.65 -10.73 -1.89
C ASN A 4 -20.24 -10.98 -2.43
N LEU A 5 -19.90 -10.44 -3.60
CA LEU A 5 -18.56 -10.49 -4.16
C LEU A 5 -17.56 -9.81 -3.21
N GLU A 6 -17.87 -8.60 -2.73
CA GLU A 6 -17.02 -7.85 -1.79
C GLU A 6 -16.82 -8.61 -0.47
N LYS A 7 -17.89 -9.17 0.09
CA LYS A 7 -17.85 -9.85 1.38
C LYS A 7 -17.18 -11.22 1.29
N ASP A 8 -17.60 -12.03 0.29
CA ASP A 8 -17.28 -13.46 0.27
C ASP A 8 -15.97 -13.75 -0.51
N GLU A 9 -15.56 -12.83 -1.40
CA GLU A 9 -14.39 -13.00 -2.26
C GLU A 9 -13.32 -11.91 -2.04
N LEU A 10 -13.67 -10.63 -2.20
CA LEU A 10 -12.66 -9.56 -2.20
C LEU A 10 -12.10 -9.29 -0.80
N TYR A 11 -12.93 -9.35 0.25
CA TYR A 11 -12.45 -9.14 1.63
C TYR A 11 -11.43 -10.19 2.07
N PRO A 12 -11.67 -11.51 1.94
CA PRO A 12 -10.65 -12.52 2.25
C PRO A 12 -9.38 -12.38 1.40
N LYS A 13 -9.51 -12.08 0.10
CA LYS A 13 -8.37 -11.86 -0.80
C LYS A 13 -7.55 -10.63 -0.40
N SER A 14 -8.22 -9.54 0.03
CA SER A 14 -7.54 -8.35 0.53
C SER A 14 -6.71 -8.65 1.77
N ILE A 15 -7.22 -9.48 2.67
CA ILE A 15 -6.48 -9.93 3.86
C ILE A 15 -5.27 -10.77 3.45
N ASP A 16 -5.45 -11.75 2.57
CA ASP A 16 -4.37 -12.65 2.12
C ASP A 16 -3.25 -11.87 1.42
N LEU A 17 -3.62 -10.97 0.49
CA LEU A 17 -2.67 -10.10 -0.19
C LEU A 17 -1.86 -9.26 0.80
N ASN A 18 -2.51 -8.59 1.74
CA ASN A 18 -1.82 -7.71 2.68
C ASN A 18 -0.92 -8.46 3.65
N LYS A 19 -1.28 -9.69 4.06
CA LYS A 19 -0.39 -10.56 4.84
C LYS A 19 0.88 -10.92 4.09
N LYS A 20 0.74 -11.35 2.83
CA LYS A 20 1.87 -11.72 1.97
C LYS A 20 2.75 -10.51 1.69
N LEU A 21 2.14 -9.36 1.36
CA LEU A 21 2.86 -8.11 1.13
C LEU A 21 3.61 -7.65 2.38
N LEU A 22 3.01 -7.73 3.56
CA LEU A 22 3.69 -7.36 4.80
C LEU A 22 4.94 -8.21 5.03
N ALA A 23 4.82 -9.52 4.91
CA ALA A 23 5.94 -10.44 5.07
C ALA A 23 7.06 -10.16 4.04
N GLU A 24 6.72 -9.96 2.77
CA GLU A 24 7.69 -9.64 1.71
C GLU A 24 8.37 -8.29 1.95
N ASN A 25 7.63 -7.27 2.37
CA ASN A 25 8.20 -5.94 2.64
C ASN A 25 9.10 -5.93 3.88
N ILE A 26 8.82 -6.74 4.90
CA ILE A 26 9.73 -6.95 6.05
C ILE A 26 11.00 -7.70 5.60
N SER A 27 10.87 -8.70 4.72
CA SER A 27 12.02 -9.40 4.12
C SER A 27 12.89 -8.42 3.35
N LEU A 28 12.28 -7.59 2.49
CA LEU A 28 12.97 -6.59 1.69
C LEU A 28 13.69 -5.54 2.56
N TYR A 29 13.08 -5.12 3.67
CA TYR A 29 13.71 -4.22 4.64
C TYR A 29 15.05 -4.77 5.17
N ASN A 30 15.12 -6.08 5.41
CA ASN A 30 16.34 -6.73 5.89
C ASN A 30 17.42 -6.85 4.80
N GLU A 31 17.06 -6.78 3.52
CA GLU A 31 17.99 -6.80 2.37
C GLU A 31 18.58 -5.40 2.08
N ILE A 32 17.85 -4.34 2.44
CA ILE A 32 18.25 -2.95 2.22
C ILE A 32 19.39 -2.56 3.17
N LYS A 33 20.44 -1.94 2.60
CA LYS A 33 21.62 -1.43 3.34
C LYS A 33 21.65 0.10 3.39
N ASN A 34 21.01 0.77 2.42
CA ASN A 34 20.90 2.22 2.34
C ASN A 34 19.89 2.74 3.37
N GLU A 35 20.32 3.66 4.23
CA GLU A 35 19.48 4.16 5.34
C GLU A 35 18.23 4.92 4.83
N ARG A 36 18.36 5.74 3.77
CA ARG A 36 17.21 6.43 3.16
C ARG A 36 16.18 5.43 2.62
N LEU A 37 16.62 4.39 1.92
CA LEU A 37 15.73 3.34 1.44
C LEU A 37 15.08 2.55 2.58
N LYS A 38 15.78 2.36 3.72
CA LYS A 38 15.18 1.76 4.92
C LYS A 38 14.08 2.63 5.52
N GLU A 39 14.29 3.94 5.62
CA GLU A 39 13.27 4.87 6.09
C GLU A 39 12.02 4.82 5.21
N ILE A 40 12.20 4.82 3.89
CA ILE A 40 11.12 4.70 2.92
C ILE A 40 10.43 3.34 3.04
N GLN A 41 11.19 2.27 3.22
CA GLN A 41 10.63 0.92 3.39
C GLN A 41 9.85 0.77 4.70
N ASN A 42 10.24 1.45 5.77
CA ASN A 42 9.46 1.53 7.00
C ASN A 42 8.08 2.16 6.75
N ARG A 43 8.00 3.20 5.88
CA ARG A 43 6.70 3.79 5.46
C ARG A 43 5.85 2.77 4.69
N ASN A 44 6.45 1.96 3.81
CA ASN A 44 5.74 0.91 3.09
C ASN A 44 5.19 -0.17 4.02
N ILE A 45 6.01 -0.62 4.97
CA ILE A 45 5.59 -1.60 5.99
C ILE A 45 4.44 -1.02 6.82
N ALA A 46 4.56 0.23 7.29
CA ALA A 46 3.50 0.89 8.04
C ALA A 46 2.22 1.09 7.21
N PHE A 47 2.33 1.40 5.92
CA PHE A 47 1.20 1.52 4.99
C PHE A 47 0.41 0.21 4.88
N ILE A 48 1.10 -0.90 4.61
CA ILE A 48 0.47 -2.22 4.51
C ILE A 48 -0.10 -2.66 5.86
N ALA A 49 0.65 -2.45 6.95
CA ALA A 49 0.23 -2.77 8.31
C ALA A 49 -1.02 -1.98 8.74
N SER A 50 -1.13 -0.70 8.36
CA SER A 50 -2.32 0.12 8.60
C SER A 50 -3.55 -0.43 7.89
N GLY A 51 -3.42 -0.76 6.62
CA GLY A 51 -4.49 -1.41 5.84
C GLY A 51 -4.91 -2.74 6.47
N LEU A 52 -3.95 -3.57 6.87
CA LEU A 52 -4.21 -4.85 7.52
C LEU A 52 -4.96 -4.68 8.86
N LYS A 53 -4.56 -3.69 9.67
CA LYS A 53 -5.24 -3.36 10.93
C LYS A 53 -6.68 -2.88 10.71
N LEU A 54 -6.93 -2.11 9.65
CA LEU A 54 -8.28 -1.68 9.26
C LEU A 54 -9.13 -2.82 8.71
N LEU A 55 -8.51 -3.84 8.11
CA LEU A 55 -9.15 -5.12 7.78
C LEU A 55 -9.36 -6.01 9.01
N SER A 56 -8.94 -5.55 10.20
CA SER A 56 -9.07 -6.19 11.52
C SER A 56 -8.13 -7.38 11.76
N LEU A 57 -6.89 -7.22 11.33
CA LEU A 57 -5.81 -8.13 11.69
C LEU A 57 -4.67 -7.34 12.34
N GLU A 58 -4.18 -7.82 13.46
CA GLU A 58 -2.99 -7.22 14.08
C GLU A 58 -1.73 -7.62 13.31
N PRO A 59 -0.96 -6.64 12.79
CA PRO A 59 0.31 -6.91 12.14
C PRO A 59 1.37 -7.30 13.19
N GLU A 60 2.22 -8.27 12.85
CA GLU A 60 3.25 -8.79 13.74
C GLU A 60 4.65 -8.58 13.16
N ASN A 61 5.68 -8.65 14.00
CA ASN A 61 7.09 -8.61 13.62
C ASN A 61 7.53 -7.35 12.87
N LEU A 62 6.91 -6.22 13.17
CA LEU A 62 7.25 -4.94 12.53
C LEU A 62 8.59 -4.40 13.05
N PRO A 63 9.43 -3.78 12.18
CA PRO A 63 10.50 -2.91 12.63
C PRO A 63 9.96 -1.80 13.54
N GLU A 64 10.74 -1.36 14.52
CA GLU A 64 10.28 -0.40 15.55
C GLU A 64 9.83 0.94 14.94
N GLU A 65 10.54 1.42 13.92
CA GLU A 65 10.17 2.65 13.22
C GLU A 65 8.84 2.50 12.45
N ALA A 66 8.66 1.37 11.76
CA ALA A 66 7.40 1.07 11.08
C ALA A 66 6.22 0.96 12.05
N LYS A 67 6.45 0.41 13.25
CA LYS A 67 5.45 0.35 14.31
C LYS A 67 5.07 1.75 14.81
N THR A 68 6.07 2.63 15.02
CA THR A 68 5.83 4.02 15.41
C THR A 68 4.98 4.74 14.38
N LEU A 69 5.31 4.61 13.08
CA LEU A 69 4.53 5.18 11.98
C LEU A 69 3.09 4.62 11.93
N LEU A 70 2.92 3.32 12.14
CA LEU A 70 1.61 2.68 12.24
C LEU A 70 0.77 3.27 13.37
N ASP A 71 1.35 3.43 14.56
CA ASP A 71 0.62 3.94 15.73
C ASP A 71 0.18 5.40 15.51
N GLU A 72 1.04 6.24 14.92
CA GLU A 72 0.70 7.62 14.54
C GLU A 72 -0.39 7.66 13.47
N GLU A 73 -0.31 6.82 12.43
CA GLU A 73 -1.31 6.73 11.37
C GLU A 73 -2.66 6.29 11.93
N MET A 74 -2.70 5.28 12.81
CA MET A 74 -3.94 4.82 13.45
C MET A 74 -4.54 5.88 14.38
N LYS A 75 -3.72 6.71 15.00
CA LYS A 75 -4.19 7.88 15.76
C LYS A 75 -4.89 8.89 14.84
N ASN A 76 -4.31 9.18 13.67
CA ASN A 76 -4.94 10.04 12.66
C ASN A 76 -6.28 9.46 12.18
N VAL A 77 -6.32 8.17 11.87
CA VAL A 77 -7.56 7.45 11.50
C VAL A 77 -8.66 7.62 12.57
N SER A 78 -8.28 7.54 13.85
CA SER A 78 -9.23 7.66 14.95
C SER A 78 -9.79 9.08 15.14
N GLN A 79 -9.09 10.10 14.65
CA GLN A 79 -9.52 11.51 14.76
C GLN A 79 -10.49 11.92 13.65
N GLU A 80 -10.65 11.11 12.61
CA GLU A 80 -11.61 11.34 11.50
C GLU A 80 -11.52 12.74 10.85
N GLY A 81 -10.33 13.36 10.82
CA GLY A 81 -10.10 14.71 10.26
C GLY A 81 -9.19 14.72 9.05
N VAL A 82 -8.94 15.91 8.50
CA VAL A 82 -7.89 16.16 7.52
C VAL A 82 -6.57 16.37 8.28
N LEU A 83 -5.70 15.39 8.24
CA LEU A 83 -4.44 15.36 9.00
C LEU A 83 -3.28 14.93 8.09
N ARG A 84 -2.07 15.35 8.46
CA ARG A 84 -0.87 14.94 7.75
C ARG A 84 -0.54 13.47 8.09
N SER A 85 -0.51 12.62 7.08
CA SER A 85 -0.09 11.23 7.21
C SER A 85 1.43 11.14 7.42
N PRO A 86 1.92 10.43 8.42
CA PRO A 86 3.34 10.16 8.58
C PRO A 86 3.89 9.22 7.49
N ILE A 87 3.02 8.49 6.79
CA ILE A 87 3.36 7.53 5.75
C ILE A 87 3.58 8.21 4.41
N SER A 88 2.58 8.98 3.93
CA SER A 88 2.68 9.68 2.64
C SER A 88 3.26 11.10 2.75
N GLY A 89 3.41 11.64 3.97
CA GLY A 89 3.82 13.02 4.20
C GLY A 89 2.82 14.09 3.71
N ARG A 90 1.59 13.70 3.38
CA ARG A 90 0.54 14.57 2.81
C ARG A 90 -0.69 14.65 3.70
N ASN A 91 -1.51 15.66 3.46
CA ASN A 91 -2.81 15.76 4.12
C ASN A 91 -3.76 14.71 3.55
N VAL A 92 -4.35 13.93 4.43
CA VAL A 92 -5.32 12.86 4.12
C VAL A 92 -6.61 13.16 4.86
N ASP A 93 -7.74 13.03 4.18
CA ASP A 93 -9.07 13.15 4.80
C ASP A 93 -9.53 11.79 5.35
N TYR A 94 -9.18 11.51 6.60
CA TYR A 94 -9.54 10.26 7.27
C TYR A 94 -11.03 10.10 7.54
N SER A 95 -11.85 11.17 7.43
CA SER A 95 -13.30 11.08 7.54
C SER A 95 -13.92 10.22 6.43
N GLN A 96 -13.21 10.09 5.29
CA GLN A 96 -13.63 9.26 4.15
C GLN A 96 -13.60 7.76 4.48
N LEU A 97 -12.90 7.34 5.52
CA LEU A 97 -12.83 5.93 5.96
C LEU A 97 -14.11 5.47 6.68
N LYS A 98 -15.06 6.38 6.94
CA LYS A 98 -16.32 6.05 7.60
C LYS A 98 -17.23 5.23 6.67
N PRO A 99 -17.60 3.99 7.04
CA PRO A 99 -18.47 3.15 6.23
C PRO A 99 -19.82 3.80 5.93
N ARG A 100 -20.28 3.72 4.69
CA ARG A 100 -21.52 4.30 4.19
C ARG A 100 -22.27 3.36 3.25
N GLY A 101 -23.53 3.64 2.97
CA GLY A 101 -24.33 2.86 2.03
C GLY A 101 -24.46 1.39 2.45
N HIS A 102 -24.27 0.47 1.52
CA HIS A 102 -24.38 -0.96 1.79
C HIS A 102 -23.25 -1.52 2.69
N TYR A 103 -22.14 -0.80 2.82
CA TYR A 103 -21.04 -1.20 3.69
C TYR A 103 -21.38 -1.15 5.20
N THR A 104 -22.47 -0.49 5.58
CA THR A 104 -22.91 -0.48 7.00
C THR A 104 -23.64 -1.75 7.43
N ARG A 105 -23.93 -2.68 6.51
CA ARG A 105 -24.84 -3.82 6.71
C ARG A 105 -24.20 -5.03 7.38
N SER A 106 -22.88 -5.16 7.40
CA SER A 106 -22.17 -6.22 8.14
C SER A 106 -20.80 -5.74 8.59
N GLU A 107 -20.22 -6.42 9.59
CA GLU A 107 -18.88 -6.08 10.10
C GLU A 107 -17.79 -6.33 9.05
N GLU A 108 -17.91 -7.39 8.26
CA GLU A 108 -16.95 -7.69 7.18
C GLU A 108 -16.94 -6.57 6.12
N LEU A 109 -18.13 -6.10 5.71
CA LEU A 109 -18.24 -4.99 4.76
C LEU A 109 -17.69 -3.68 5.32
N LYS A 110 -17.88 -3.39 6.60
CA LYS A 110 -17.28 -2.21 7.26
C LYS A 110 -15.78 -2.27 7.24
N LYS A 111 -15.20 -3.43 7.57
CA LYS A 111 -13.76 -3.67 7.57
C LYS A 111 -13.17 -3.58 6.16
N TYR A 112 -13.80 -4.25 5.20
CA TYR A 112 -13.42 -4.19 3.80
C TYR A 112 -13.42 -2.75 3.29
N PHE A 113 -14.49 -1.99 3.55
CA PHE A 113 -14.58 -0.58 3.17
C PHE A 113 -13.44 0.26 3.77
N LYS A 114 -13.18 0.13 5.07
CA LYS A 114 -12.12 0.88 5.73
C LYS A 114 -10.74 0.58 5.14
N GLY A 115 -10.42 -0.69 4.95
CA GLY A 115 -9.14 -1.10 4.39
C GLY A 115 -8.95 -0.65 2.94
N THR A 116 -9.94 -0.86 2.07
CA THR A 116 -9.88 -0.43 0.66
C THR A 116 -9.85 1.09 0.50
N MET A 117 -10.69 1.80 1.24
CA MET A 117 -10.68 3.28 1.22
C MET A 117 -9.36 3.85 1.74
N TYR A 118 -8.73 3.21 2.72
CA TYR A 118 -7.42 3.63 3.23
C TYR A 118 -6.36 3.62 2.12
N PHE A 119 -6.24 2.52 1.38
CA PHE A 119 -5.29 2.43 0.27
C PHE A 119 -5.57 3.42 -0.86
N GLY A 120 -6.83 3.81 -1.07
CA GLY A 120 -7.19 4.86 -2.03
C GLY A 120 -6.96 6.29 -1.52
N GLN A 121 -7.06 6.53 -0.21
CA GLN A 121 -6.88 7.86 0.37
C GLN A 121 -5.42 8.21 0.67
N VAL A 122 -4.61 7.25 1.09
CA VAL A 122 -3.19 7.43 1.34
C VAL A 122 -2.40 7.13 0.07
N GLY A 123 -2.56 8.02 -0.92
CA GLY A 123 -1.90 7.87 -2.23
C GLY A 123 -0.42 8.20 -2.21
N LEU A 124 0.33 7.57 -3.10
CA LEU A 124 1.71 7.89 -3.44
C LEU A 124 1.71 8.72 -4.71
N PHE A 125 2.17 9.96 -4.63
CA PHE A 125 2.10 10.89 -5.75
C PHE A 125 3.51 11.17 -6.30
N ILE A 126 3.64 11.25 -7.61
CA ILE A 126 4.91 11.54 -8.29
C ILE A 126 5.33 12.99 -8.08
N GLU A 127 4.34 13.90 -7.93
CA GLU A 127 4.58 15.34 -7.89
C GLU A 127 3.92 15.98 -6.65
N ASN A 128 4.60 16.98 -6.08
CA ASN A 128 4.09 17.82 -5.03
C ASN A 128 4.45 19.29 -5.33
N ASP A 129 3.44 20.14 -5.52
CA ASP A 129 3.60 21.58 -5.80
C ASP A 129 4.57 21.88 -6.97
N GLY A 130 4.45 21.14 -8.07
CA GLY A 130 5.28 21.30 -9.28
C GLY A 130 6.68 20.72 -9.17
N LYS A 131 6.98 19.93 -8.13
CA LYS A 131 8.27 19.25 -7.93
C LYS A 131 8.07 17.74 -7.80
N LEU A 132 9.03 16.99 -8.31
CA LEU A 132 9.05 15.54 -8.11
C LEU A 132 9.15 15.21 -6.62
N ASP A 133 8.32 14.28 -6.18
CA ASP A 133 8.36 13.72 -4.83
C ASP A 133 9.16 12.40 -4.87
N GLU A 134 10.48 12.53 -4.78
CA GLU A 134 11.40 11.40 -4.91
C GLU A 134 11.11 10.30 -3.89
N ASP A 135 10.77 10.65 -2.65
CA ASP A 135 10.46 9.69 -1.60
C ASP A 135 9.19 8.88 -1.94
N SER A 136 8.13 9.54 -2.43
CA SER A 136 6.93 8.86 -2.92
C SER A 136 7.20 7.96 -4.13
N ILE A 137 8.06 8.41 -5.04
CA ILE A 137 8.47 7.60 -6.21
C ILE A 137 9.23 6.35 -5.74
N LEU A 138 10.23 6.50 -4.87
CA LEU A 138 11.00 5.38 -4.32
C LEU A 138 10.10 4.43 -3.52
N GLN A 139 9.13 4.96 -2.76
CA GLN A 139 8.13 4.18 -2.03
C GLN A 139 7.31 3.32 -3.00
N GLY A 140 6.82 3.89 -4.11
CA GLY A 140 6.11 3.17 -5.16
C GLY A 140 6.95 2.11 -5.86
N LEU A 141 8.24 2.40 -6.15
CA LEU A 141 9.16 1.45 -6.76
C LEU A 141 9.46 0.25 -5.83
N LEU A 142 9.68 0.49 -4.54
CA LEU A 142 9.89 -0.57 -3.54
C LEU A 142 8.66 -1.47 -3.37
N LEU A 143 7.45 -0.88 -3.30
CA LEU A 143 6.20 -1.63 -3.26
C LEU A 143 6.01 -2.47 -4.53
N THR A 144 6.24 -1.88 -5.68
CA THR A 144 6.16 -2.59 -6.98
C THR A 144 7.12 -3.76 -7.02
N HIS A 145 8.37 -3.55 -6.59
CA HIS A 145 9.36 -4.62 -6.54
C HIS A 145 8.92 -5.75 -5.62
N SER A 146 8.37 -5.46 -4.44
CA SER A 146 7.88 -6.48 -3.50
C SER A 146 6.75 -7.34 -4.07
N ILE A 147 5.92 -6.78 -4.95
CA ILE A 147 4.85 -7.52 -5.63
C ILE A 147 5.42 -8.40 -6.75
N TYR A 148 6.26 -7.83 -7.61
CA TYR A 148 6.78 -8.52 -8.80
C TYR A 148 7.88 -9.53 -8.50
N LYS A 149 8.64 -9.36 -7.40
CA LYS A 149 9.65 -10.31 -6.93
C LYS A 149 9.03 -11.67 -6.56
N ASN A 150 7.77 -11.68 -6.13
CA ASN A 150 7.06 -12.88 -5.69
C ASN A 150 5.85 -13.18 -6.59
N PRO A 151 5.92 -14.22 -7.46
CA PRO A 151 4.84 -14.55 -8.38
C PRO A 151 3.49 -14.86 -7.70
N GLU A 152 3.51 -15.38 -6.47
CA GLU A 152 2.29 -15.65 -5.72
C GLU A 152 1.61 -14.36 -5.27
N ILE A 153 2.39 -13.37 -4.84
CA ILE A 153 1.87 -12.05 -4.48
C ILE A 153 1.29 -11.35 -5.71
N LEU A 154 2.04 -11.36 -6.82
CA LEU A 154 1.58 -10.77 -8.08
C LEU A 154 0.24 -11.39 -8.52
N LYS A 155 0.16 -12.73 -8.50
CA LYS A 155 -1.10 -13.41 -8.84
C LYS A 155 -2.23 -13.02 -7.89
N THR A 156 -1.98 -12.99 -6.58
CA THR A 156 -3.01 -12.60 -5.60
C THR A 156 -3.49 -11.16 -5.83
N TRP A 157 -2.56 -10.26 -6.20
CA TRP A 157 -2.88 -8.87 -6.55
C TRP A 157 -3.74 -8.81 -7.83
N GLU A 158 -3.36 -9.52 -8.89
CA GLU A 158 -4.15 -9.61 -10.13
C GLU A 158 -5.55 -10.15 -9.86
N ASP A 159 -5.68 -11.24 -9.12
CA ASP A 159 -6.96 -11.87 -8.75
C ASP A 159 -7.86 -10.94 -7.90
N LEU A 160 -7.28 -9.93 -7.23
CA LEU A 160 -8.04 -8.93 -6.49
C LEU A 160 -8.43 -7.73 -7.38
N VAL A 161 -7.51 -7.24 -8.21
CA VAL A 161 -7.68 -5.99 -8.96
C VAL A 161 -8.49 -6.19 -10.24
N GLU A 162 -8.29 -7.28 -10.99
CA GLU A 162 -9.00 -7.52 -12.24
C GLU A 162 -10.54 -7.47 -12.14
N PRO A 163 -11.19 -8.07 -11.12
CA PRO A 163 -12.65 -7.93 -10.95
C PRO A 163 -13.07 -6.48 -10.66
N ILE A 164 -12.23 -5.71 -9.96
CA ILE A 164 -12.51 -4.31 -9.64
C ILE A 164 -12.40 -3.46 -10.90
N ASP A 165 -11.31 -3.59 -11.66
CA ASP A 165 -11.08 -2.89 -12.93
C ASP A 165 -12.22 -3.17 -13.93
N PHE A 166 -12.71 -4.40 -13.98
CA PHE A 166 -13.85 -4.77 -14.85
C PHE A 166 -15.15 -4.08 -14.43
N LEU A 167 -15.37 -3.84 -13.13
CA LEU A 167 -16.62 -3.30 -12.60
C LEU A 167 -16.67 -1.78 -12.56
N VAL A 168 -15.53 -1.11 -12.41
CA VAL A 168 -15.46 0.32 -12.07
C VAL A 168 -14.78 1.17 -13.15
N GLU A 169 -14.32 0.59 -14.27
CA GLU A 169 -13.35 1.17 -15.21
C GLU A 169 -11.96 1.38 -14.56
N SER A 170 -10.91 1.10 -15.33
CA SER A 170 -9.54 1.35 -14.87
C SER A 170 -9.31 2.83 -14.62
N ALA A 171 -8.72 3.18 -13.48
CA ALA A 171 -8.31 4.55 -13.20
C ALA A 171 -7.24 5.01 -14.21
N ASP A 172 -7.26 6.30 -14.56
CA ASP A 172 -6.22 6.93 -15.39
C ASP A 172 -4.88 7.12 -14.62
N ASP A 173 -4.85 6.72 -13.34
CA ASP A 173 -3.68 6.82 -12.48
C ASP A 173 -2.61 5.76 -12.82
N LEU A 174 -1.35 6.10 -12.55
CA LEU A 174 -0.23 5.16 -12.69
C LEU A 174 -0.39 3.98 -11.72
N SER A 175 -0.39 2.79 -12.28
CA SER A 175 -0.47 1.53 -11.51
C SER A 175 0.92 0.91 -11.28
N ILE A 176 0.97 -0.15 -10.49
CA ILE A 176 2.20 -0.93 -10.33
C ILE A 176 2.73 -1.51 -11.65
N ARG A 177 1.89 -1.61 -12.70
CA ARG A 177 2.29 -2.11 -14.02
C ARG A 177 3.22 -1.11 -14.72
N GLU A 178 2.90 0.19 -14.67
CA GLU A 178 3.73 1.26 -15.22
C GLU A 178 5.03 1.39 -14.42
N TYR A 179 4.92 1.34 -13.09
CA TYR A 179 6.10 1.33 -12.21
C TYR A 179 7.02 0.14 -12.50
N ALA A 180 6.49 -1.07 -12.66
CA ALA A 180 7.27 -2.26 -13.00
C ALA A 180 7.95 -2.15 -14.37
N ARG A 181 7.23 -1.62 -15.38
CA ARG A 181 7.80 -1.40 -16.72
C ARG A 181 9.00 -0.46 -16.65
N THR A 182 8.90 0.63 -15.90
CA THR A 182 9.98 1.59 -15.72
C THR A 182 11.13 0.97 -14.91
N LEU A 183 10.83 0.39 -13.76
CA LEU A 183 11.81 -0.21 -12.85
C LEU A 183 12.67 -1.27 -13.55
N TYR A 184 12.02 -2.27 -14.14
CA TYR A 184 12.73 -3.37 -14.80
C TYR A 184 13.24 -3.02 -16.20
N GLY A 185 12.72 -1.95 -16.82
CA GLY A 185 13.28 -1.37 -18.04
C GLY A 185 14.61 -0.71 -17.81
N ILE A 186 14.81 -0.06 -16.67
CA ILE A 186 16.06 0.63 -16.30
C ILE A 186 17.07 -0.34 -15.68
N TYR A 187 16.66 -1.10 -14.68
CA TYR A 187 17.57 -1.91 -13.85
C TYR A 187 17.66 -3.38 -14.25
N GLY A 188 16.80 -3.85 -15.15
CA GLY A 188 16.69 -5.27 -15.50
C GLY A 188 15.97 -6.11 -14.44
N LYS A 189 15.84 -7.43 -14.73
CA LYS A 189 15.12 -8.36 -13.83
C LYS A 189 15.91 -8.70 -12.56
N ASP A 190 17.24 -8.62 -12.62
CA ASP A 190 18.15 -8.93 -11.50
C ASP A 190 18.50 -7.66 -10.72
N LEU A 191 17.50 -6.83 -10.45
CA LEU A 191 17.64 -5.57 -9.72
C LEU A 191 18.31 -5.78 -8.35
N ASP A 192 19.43 -5.10 -8.13
CA ASP A 192 19.94 -4.85 -6.77
C ASP A 192 19.20 -3.63 -6.19
N ILE A 193 18.34 -3.88 -5.22
CA ILE A 193 17.46 -2.88 -4.61
C ILE A 193 18.24 -1.68 -4.01
N ASN A 194 19.49 -1.90 -3.58
CA ASN A 194 20.33 -0.86 -3.01
C ASN A 194 20.82 0.18 -4.03
N LYS A 195 20.60 -0.07 -5.33
CA LYS A 195 20.94 0.88 -6.41
C LYS A 195 19.83 1.87 -6.74
N LEU A 196 18.64 1.75 -6.14
CA LEU A 196 17.53 2.64 -6.43
C LEU A 196 17.77 4.10 -6.02
N ASP A 197 18.63 4.33 -5.05
CA ASP A 197 19.00 5.66 -4.54
C ASP A 197 20.45 6.04 -4.91
N ASP A 198 20.98 5.50 -6.00
CA ASP A 198 22.33 5.81 -6.45
C ASP A 198 22.29 7.02 -7.37
N GLU A 199 22.85 8.18 -6.94
CA GLU A 199 22.86 9.45 -7.68
C GLU A 199 23.53 9.39 -9.07
N LYS A 200 24.06 8.22 -9.45
CA LYS A 200 24.78 7.99 -10.71
C LYS A 200 23.99 7.27 -11.79
N ASN A 201 22.71 6.98 -11.53
CA ASN A 201 21.85 6.26 -12.50
C ASN A 201 20.71 7.11 -13.02
#